data_cde0e0b64d5abdfacf37dbfec10b3dc8
#
_entry.id   cde0e0b64d5abdfacf37dbfec10b3dc8
#
_cell.length_a   1.000
_cell.length_b   1.000
_cell.length_c   1.000
_cell.angle_alpha   90.00
_cell.angle_beta   90.00
_cell.angle_gamma   90.00
#
_symmetry.space_group_name_H-M   'P 1'
#
loop_
_entity.id
_entity.type
_entity.pdbx_description
1 polymer ?
#
loop_
_entity_poly.entity_id
_entity_poly.type
_entity_poly.pdbx_seq_one_letter_code
_entity_poly.pdbx_strand_id
1 'polypeptide(L)'
;MPDRGVPQDPALTHLAVAGYRSLQQLTLPLGGLTLVCGANGCGKSNLYRSLGLISAAARGDLVATLAAEGGLPAVFWAGPERTTAAMRRGEQPVQGSSGRREAARLRLGIAGETLSYAIELGYGADDHTSAFVLDPEIKREWLWAGGPFHPRSLLVQRNGAVVERCGEGGRNQPLALEVSPHESLFTAVSDPLDAPEVFQLRRT
;
A
#
# COMPACT_ATOMS: atom_id res chain seq x y z
N MET A 1 34.80 11.96 25.19
CA MET A 1 34.04 10.73 24.92
C MET A 1 33.28 10.95 23.63
N PRO A 2 33.49 10.14 22.57
CA PRO A 2 32.69 10.29 21.36
C PRO A 2 31.27 9.87 21.68
N ASP A 3 30.35 10.74 21.36
CA ASP A 3 28.91 10.52 21.33
C ASP A 3 28.63 9.29 20.45
N ARG A 4 28.17 8.20 21.07
CA ARG A 4 27.65 7.05 20.35
C ARG A 4 26.28 7.49 19.85
N GLY A 5 26.26 8.05 18.63
CA GLY A 5 25.02 8.33 17.94
C GLY A 5 24.09 7.11 18.05
N VAL A 6 22.94 7.30 18.68
CA VAL A 6 21.84 6.33 18.66
C VAL A 6 21.60 6.01 17.19
N PRO A 7 21.56 4.74 16.78
CA PRO A 7 21.15 4.40 15.42
C PRO A 7 19.80 5.07 15.18
N GLN A 8 19.75 6.05 14.30
CA GLN A 8 18.49 6.62 13.88
C GLN A 8 17.79 5.52 13.07
N ASP A 9 16.64 5.06 13.56
CA ASP A 9 15.76 4.22 12.75
C ASP A 9 15.52 4.93 11.42
N PRO A 10 15.56 4.21 10.29
CA PRO A 10 15.41 4.81 8.98
C PRO A 10 14.09 5.58 8.92
N ALA A 11 14.19 6.90 8.75
CA ALA A 11 13.04 7.78 8.81
C ALA A 11 12.13 7.54 7.60
N LEU A 12 10.82 7.40 7.87
CA LEU A 12 9.80 7.45 6.83
C LEU A 12 9.71 8.89 6.30
N THR A 13 9.81 9.06 5.00
CA THR A 13 9.80 10.37 4.33
C THR A 13 8.48 10.68 3.65
N HIS A 14 7.70 9.66 3.26
CA HIS A 14 6.39 9.86 2.62
C HIS A 14 5.41 8.75 2.97
N LEU A 15 4.13 9.12 3.03
CA LEU A 15 2.98 8.21 3.04
C LEU A 15 2.15 8.46 1.78
N ALA A 16 1.81 7.42 1.05
CA ALA A 16 0.93 7.49 -0.11
C ALA A 16 -0.30 6.60 0.09
N VAL A 17 -1.48 7.15 -0.20
CA VAL A 17 -2.77 6.46 -0.07
C VAL A 17 -3.62 6.79 -1.30
N ALA A 18 -4.22 5.78 -1.91
CA ALA A 18 -5.20 6.00 -2.97
C ALA A 18 -6.34 4.98 -2.89
N GLY A 19 -7.56 5.47 -3.10
CA GLY A 19 -8.75 4.63 -3.14
C GLY A 19 -9.27 4.18 -1.77
N TYR A 20 -8.92 4.87 -0.67
CA TYR A 20 -9.29 4.49 0.69
C TYR A 20 -10.29 5.47 1.32
N ARG A 21 -11.50 5.02 1.59
CA ARG A 21 -12.58 5.78 2.27
C ARG A 21 -12.75 7.18 1.67
N SER A 22 -12.42 8.24 2.39
CA SER A 22 -12.47 9.63 1.92
C SER A 22 -11.20 10.09 1.18
N LEU A 23 -10.17 9.23 1.10
CA LEU A 23 -8.90 9.54 0.47
C LEU A 23 -8.88 8.98 -0.96
N GLN A 24 -9.20 9.83 -1.93
CA GLN A 24 -9.14 9.44 -3.33
C GLN A 24 -7.70 9.20 -3.78
N GLN A 25 -6.83 10.17 -3.54
CA GLN A 25 -5.39 10.09 -3.79
C GLN A 25 -4.68 11.14 -2.95
N LEU A 26 -3.71 10.72 -2.17
CA LEU A 26 -2.90 11.57 -1.31
C LEU A 26 -1.48 11.05 -1.27
N THR A 27 -0.50 11.95 -1.42
CA THR A 27 0.89 11.71 -1.06
C THR A 27 1.29 12.77 -0.06
N LEU A 28 1.68 12.35 1.13
CA LEU A 28 2.03 13.22 2.25
C LEU A 28 3.52 13.08 2.55
N PRO A 29 4.30 14.16 2.48
CA PRO A 29 5.66 14.16 2.99
C PRO A 29 5.63 14.07 4.53
N LEU A 30 6.52 13.28 5.08
CA LEU A 30 6.69 13.07 6.52
C LEU A 30 8.04 13.64 6.97
N GLY A 31 8.05 14.30 8.11
CA GLY A 31 9.26 14.74 8.79
C GLY A 31 9.35 14.12 10.18
N GLY A 32 10.37 14.47 10.96
CA GLY A 32 10.53 14.00 12.33
C GLY A 32 9.31 14.29 13.23
N LEU A 33 8.55 15.34 12.90
CA LEU A 33 7.22 15.62 13.44
C LEU A 33 6.34 16.12 12.30
N THR A 34 5.20 15.45 12.06
CA THR A 34 4.20 15.86 11.07
C THR A 34 2.86 16.05 11.75
N LEU A 35 2.33 17.28 11.70
CA LEU A 35 1.02 17.63 12.27
C LEU A 35 -0.03 17.68 11.17
N VAL A 36 -1.09 16.88 11.32
CA VAL A 36 -2.23 16.86 10.39
C VAL A 36 -3.42 17.53 11.02
N CYS A 37 -3.77 18.73 10.53
CA CYS A 37 -4.89 19.53 10.99
C CYS A 37 -6.01 19.59 9.94
N GLY A 38 -7.23 19.84 10.39
CA GLY A 38 -8.38 20.01 9.50
C GLY A 38 -9.72 19.85 10.24
N ALA A 39 -10.82 20.21 9.58
CA ALA A 39 -12.17 20.08 10.11
C ALA A 39 -12.53 18.62 10.42
N ASN A 40 -13.58 18.42 11.22
CA ASN A 40 -14.12 17.08 11.47
C ASN A 40 -14.66 16.49 10.16
N GLY A 41 -14.41 15.20 9.94
CA GLY A 41 -14.82 14.52 8.71
C GLY A 41 -13.89 14.68 7.50
N CYS A 42 -12.84 15.50 7.55
CA CYS A 42 -11.94 15.72 6.39
C CYS A 42 -10.98 14.56 6.07
N GLY A 43 -11.02 13.45 6.81
CA GLY A 43 -10.23 12.26 6.51
C GLY A 43 -8.98 12.03 7.37
N LYS A 44 -8.72 12.85 8.41
CA LYS A 44 -7.57 12.66 9.33
C LYS A 44 -7.47 11.25 9.90
N SER A 45 -8.59 10.74 10.42
CA SER A 45 -8.65 9.38 10.97
C SER A 45 -8.41 8.29 9.91
N ASN A 46 -8.82 8.54 8.66
CA ASN A 46 -8.59 7.60 7.57
C ASN A 46 -7.10 7.57 7.18
N LEU A 47 -6.41 8.71 7.24
CA LEU A 47 -4.97 8.77 7.04
C LEU A 47 -4.23 7.93 8.10
N TYR A 48 -4.58 8.09 9.38
CA TYR A 48 -4.00 7.29 10.45
C TYR A 48 -4.29 5.78 10.30
N ARG A 49 -5.53 5.42 9.94
CA ARG A 49 -5.90 4.03 9.68
C ARG A 49 -5.14 3.42 8.52
N SER A 50 -4.82 4.19 7.48
CA SER A 50 -4.04 3.70 6.34
C SER A 50 -2.62 3.27 6.73
N LEU A 51 -1.99 3.94 7.69
CA LEU A 51 -0.73 3.49 8.31
C LEU A 51 -0.92 2.17 9.06
N GLY A 52 -2.03 2.05 9.80
CA GLY A 52 -2.40 0.80 10.47
C GLY A 52 -2.53 -0.39 9.52
N LEU A 53 -3.07 -0.18 8.31
CA LEU A 53 -3.17 -1.23 7.29
C LEU A 53 -1.80 -1.65 6.75
N ILE A 54 -0.86 -0.72 6.54
CA ILE A 54 0.51 -1.05 6.14
C ILE A 54 1.20 -1.88 7.23
N SER A 55 1.05 -1.45 8.48
CA SER A 55 1.57 -2.20 9.62
C SER A 55 0.91 -3.59 9.77
N ALA A 56 -0.38 -3.72 9.48
CA ALA A 56 -1.08 -4.99 9.47
C ALA A 56 -0.57 -5.91 8.35
N ALA A 57 -0.26 -5.37 7.17
CA ALA A 57 0.37 -6.13 6.09
C ALA A 57 1.73 -6.71 6.53
N ALA A 58 2.54 -5.92 7.24
CA ALA A 58 3.83 -6.37 7.75
C ALA A 58 3.71 -7.48 8.82
N ARG A 59 2.61 -7.53 9.56
CA ARG A 59 2.34 -8.56 10.59
C ARG A 59 1.56 -9.77 10.10
N GLY A 60 1.02 -9.74 8.88
CA GLY A 60 0.14 -10.80 8.37
C GLY A 60 -1.34 -10.66 8.77
N ASP A 61 -1.72 -9.52 9.37
CA ASP A 61 -3.07 -9.28 9.90
C ASP A 61 -3.95 -8.47 8.93
N LEU A 62 -3.50 -8.23 7.70
CA LEU A 62 -4.15 -7.30 6.76
C LEU A 62 -5.61 -7.67 6.47
N VAL A 63 -5.88 -8.94 6.17
CA VAL A 63 -7.23 -9.43 5.85
C VAL A 63 -8.15 -9.29 7.07
N ALA A 64 -7.68 -9.69 8.26
CA ALA A 64 -8.44 -9.57 9.50
C ALA A 64 -8.74 -8.10 9.85
N THR A 65 -7.76 -7.20 9.63
CA THR A 65 -7.91 -5.76 9.87
C THR A 65 -8.93 -5.15 8.91
N LEU A 66 -8.89 -5.51 7.62
CA LEU A 66 -9.88 -5.06 6.65
C LEU A 66 -11.28 -5.62 6.93
N ALA A 67 -11.38 -6.89 7.34
CA ALA A 67 -12.65 -7.50 7.74
C ALA A 67 -13.27 -6.76 8.94
N ALA A 68 -12.46 -6.40 9.96
CA ALA A 68 -12.92 -5.60 11.10
C ALA A 68 -13.40 -4.19 10.70
N GLU A 69 -12.90 -3.64 9.59
CA GLU A 69 -13.35 -2.37 9.02
C GLU A 69 -14.61 -2.49 8.13
N GLY A 70 -15.17 -3.68 7.95
CA GLY A 70 -16.33 -3.98 7.12
C GLY A 70 -16.00 -4.50 5.72
N GLY A 71 -14.75 -4.94 5.49
CA GLY A 71 -14.25 -5.47 4.24
C GLY A 71 -13.98 -4.40 3.17
N LEU A 72 -13.51 -4.83 2.01
CA LEU A 72 -13.17 -3.94 0.90
C LEU A 72 -14.33 -2.99 0.48
N PRO A 73 -15.61 -3.42 0.43
CA PRO A 73 -16.70 -2.52 0.05
C PRO A 73 -16.83 -1.30 0.97
N ALA A 74 -16.55 -1.48 2.27
CA ALA A 74 -16.65 -0.40 3.27
C ALA A 74 -15.42 0.53 3.28
N VAL A 75 -14.30 0.08 2.73
CA VAL A 75 -13.04 0.84 2.77
C VAL A 75 -12.65 1.46 1.43
N PHE A 76 -13.21 1.02 0.32
CA PHE A 76 -12.93 1.66 -0.96
C PHE A 76 -13.47 3.09 -1.03
N TRP A 77 -12.76 3.94 -1.77
CA TRP A 77 -13.25 5.24 -2.18
C TRP A 77 -14.57 5.11 -2.97
N ALA A 78 -15.65 5.64 -2.42
CA ALA A 78 -17.00 5.55 -3.01
C ALA A 78 -17.29 6.66 -4.04
N GLY A 79 -16.39 7.62 -4.19
CA GLY A 79 -16.54 8.74 -5.13
C GLY A 79 -16.18 8.36 -6.58
N PRO A 80 -16.25 9.33 -7.50
CA PRO A 80 -15.93 9.13 -8.89
C PRO A 80 -14.45 8.78 -9.09
N GLU A 81 -14.16 8.05 -10.16
CA GLU A 81 -12.79 7.69 -10.54
C GLU A 81 -11.91 8.91 -10.83
N ARG A 82 -12.51 9.95 -11.41
CA ARG A 82 -11.86 11.24 -11.68
C ARG A 82 -12.67 12.39 -11.14
N THR A 83 -12.03 13.27 -10.39
CA THR A 83 -12.63 14.52 -9.93
C THR A 83 -12.59 15.55 -11.06
N THR A 84 -13.76 15.95 -11.55
CA THR A 84 -13.87 17.01 -12.57
C THR A 84 -13.52 18.39 -12.00
N ALA A 85 -13.28 19.36 -12.88
CA ALA A 85 -13.08 20.75 -12.45
C ALA A 85 -14.31 21.32 -11.75
N ALA A 86 -15.52 20.97 -12.19
CA ALA A 86 -16.78 21.39 -11.58
C ALA A 86 -16.96 20.81 -10.16
N MET A 87 -16.60 19.51 -9.97
CA MET A 87 -16.60 18.89 -8.64
C MET A 87 -15.59 19.59 -7.70
N ARG A 88 -14.42 19.94 -8.20
CA ARG A 88 -13.41 20.67 -7.41
C ARG A 88 -13.87 22.08 -7.01
N ARG A 89 -14.69 22.74 -7.84
CA ARG A 89 -15.26 24.06 -7.54
C ARG A 89 -16.53 23.96 -6.69
N GLY A 90 -17.00 22.75 -6.36
CA GLY A 90 -18.23 22.56 -5.58
C GLY A 90 -19.52 22.78 -6.38
N GLU A 91 -19.44 22.91 -7.71
CA GLU A 91 -20.59 23.09 -8.62
C GLU A 91 -21.33 21.78 -8.86
N GLN A 92 -20.70 20.66 -8.61
CA GLN A 92 -21.26 19.31 -8.70
C GLN A 92 -20.89 18.49 -7.48
N PRO A 93 -21.78 17.62 -6.96
CA PRO A 93 -21.44 16.74 -5.85
C PRO A 93 -20.38 15.72 -6.23
N VAL A 94 -19.42 15.48 -5.32
CA VAL A 94 -18.39 14.43 -5.47
C VAL A 94 -18.98 13.09 -5.02
N GLN A 95 -20.11 12.70 -5.55
CA GLN A 95 -20.81 11.47 -5.18
C GLN A 95 -21.07 10.60 -6.41
N GLY A 96 -21.03 9.30 -6.21
CA GLY A 96 -21.43 8.30 -7.19
C GLY A 96 -20.26 7.54 -7.82
N SER A 97 -20.41 6.23 -7.83
CA SER A 97 -19.50 5.27 -8.50
C SER A 97 -19.90 5.02 -9.96
N SER A 98 -20.92 5.71 -10.46
CA SER A 98 -21.40 5.54 -11.83
C SER A 98 -20.32 5.93 -12.83
N GLY A 99 -19.88 4.96 -13.64
CA GLY A 99 -18.91 5.16 -14.72
C GLY A 99 -17.47 4.75 -14.38
N ARG A 100 -17.22 3.98 -13.33
CA ARG A 100 -15.91 3.35 -13.16
C ARG A 100 -15.64 2.40 -14.31
N ARG A 101 -14.54 2.63 -15.01
CA ARG A 101 -14.04 1.78 -16.10
C ARG A 101 -13.05 0.73 -15.58
N GLU A 102 -12.39 1.01 -14.46
CA GLU A 102 -11.43 0.13 -13.84
C GLU A 102 -11.98 -0.47 -12.54
N ALA A 103 -11.52 -1.67 -12.21
CA ALA A 103 -11.83 -2.30 -10.94
C ALA A 103 -11.32 -1.42 -9.78
N ALA A 104 -12.11 -1.31 -8.72
CA ALA A 104 -11.71 -0.57 -7.53
C ALA A 104 -10.42 -1.16 -6.95
N ARG A 105 -9.49 -0.28 -6.60
CA ARG A 105 -8.21 -0.65 -6.00
C ARG A 105 -7.93 0.26 -4.80
N LEU A 106 -7.43 -0.35 -3.73
CA LEU A 106 -6.82 0.33 -2.60
C LEU A 106 -5.31 0.24 -2.77
N ARG A 107 -4.64 1.39 -2.77
CA ARG A 107 -3.18 1.46 -2.85
C ARG A 107 -2.65 2.17 -1.63
N LEU A 108 -1.69 1.55 -0.99
CA LEU A 108 -0.99 2.09 0.17
C LEU A 108 0.51 2.02 -0.10
N GLY A 109 1.25 3.02 0.36
CA GLY A 109 2.70 3.03 0.20
C GLY A 109 3.38 3.90 1.24
N ILE A 110 4.59 3.51 1.59
CA ILE A 110 5.52 4.27 2.42
C ILE A 110 6.83 4.42 1.67
N ALA A 111 7.44 5.59 1.79
CA ALA A 111 8.80 5.80 1.33
C ALA A 111 9.70 6.11 2.52
N GLY A 112 10.85 5.48 2.56
CA GLY A 112 11.92 5.72 3.50
C GLY A 112 13.17 6.26 2.81
N GLU A 113 14.20 6.58 3.58
CA GLU A 113 15.48 7.04 3.03
C GLU A 113 16.22 5.93 2.28
N THR A 114 16.12 4.70 2.76
CA THR A 114 16.82 3.53 2.21
C THR A 114 15.93 2.61 1.42
N LEU A 115 14.76 2.29 1.93
CA LEU A 115 13.78 1.38 1.33
C LEU A 115 12.39 1.97 1.35
N SER A 116 11.62 1.61 0.36
CA SER A 116 10.25 2.04 0.16
C SER A 116 9.38 0.87 -0.29
N TYR A 117 8.09 0.93 0.03
CA TYR A 117 7.15 -0.15 -0.21
C TYR A 117 5.79 0.36 -0.66
N ALA A 118 5.13 -0.39 -1.52
CA ALA A 118 3.74 -0.16 -1.87
C ALA A 118 2.99 -1.48 -2.06
N ILE A 119 1.69 -1.46 -1.76
CA ILE A 119 0.78 -2.58 -1.90
C ILE A 119 -0.49 -2.13 -2.61
N GLU A 120 -1.00 -2.97 -3.49
CA GLU A 120 -2.28 -2.79 -4.17
C GLU A 120 -3.21 -3.95 -3.82
N LEU A 121 -4.40 -3.60 -3.32
CA LEU A 121 -5.45 -4.53 -2.91
C LEU A 121 -6.67 -4.39 -3.82
N GLY A 122 -7.37 -5.50 -4.03
CA GLY A 122 -8.61 -5.53 -4.80
C GLY A 122 -9.38 -6.81 -4.54
N TYR A 123 -10.51 -6.97 -5.21
CA TYR A 123 -11.23 -8.23 -5.22
C TYR A 123 -10.48 -9.28 -6.04
N GLY A 124 -10.74 -10.55 -5.74
CA GLY A 124 -10.33 -11.70 -6.54
C GLY A 124 -10.78 -11.59 -8.00
N ALA A 125 -10.39 -12.54 -8.82
CA ALA A 125 -11.03 -12.74 -10.11
C ALA A 125 -12.50 -13.06 -9.86
N ASP A 126 -13.39 -12.61 -10.80
CA ASP A 126 -14.85 -12.83 -10.71
C ASP A 126 -15.21 -14.32 -10.81
N ASP A 127 -14.81 -15.09 -9.82
CA ASP A 127 -15.31 -16.43 -9.59
C ASP A 127 -16.53 -16.35 -8.65
N HIS A 128 -17.69 -16.10 -9.26
CA HIS A 128 -18.97 -16.02 -8.53
C HIS A 128 -19.34 -17.30 -7.78
N THR A 129 -18.56 -18.36 -7.91
CA THR A 129 -18.76 -19.63 -7.20
C THR A 129 -18.02 -19.70 -5.89
N SER A 130 -17.06 -18.81 -5.63
CA SER A 130 -16.29 -18.77 -4.40
C SER A 130 -17.04 -18.05 -3.28
N ALA A 131 -17.11 -18.68 -2.11
CA ALA A 131 -17.60 -18.05 -0.89
C ALA A 131 -16.70 -16.87 -0.43
N PHE A 132 -15.48 -16.79 -0.95
CA PHE A 132 -14.45 -15.80 -0.60
C PHE A 132 -14.31 -14.68 -1.64
N VAL A 133 -15.26 -14.54 -2.56
CA VAL A 133 -15.23 -13.53 -3.63
C VAL A 133 -15.08 -12.08 -3.12
N LEU A 134 -15.47 -11.80 -1.89
CA LEU A 134 -15.38 -10.49 -1.25
C LEU A 134 -14.11 -10.31 -0.40
N ASP A 135 -13.31 -11.36 -0.25
CA ASP A 135 -12.08 -11.25 0.52
C ASP A 135 -11.05 -10.39 -0.21
N PRO A 136 -10.29 -9.58 0.51
CA PRO A 136 -9.27 -8.75 -0.09
C PRO A 136 -8.11 -9.59 -0.59
N GLU A 137 -7.75 -9.44 -1.84
CA GLU A 137 -6.54 -10.02 -2.41
C GLU A 137 -5.48 -8.95 -2.62
N ILE A 138 -4.25 -9.33 -2.36
CA ILE A 138 -3.07 -8.54 -2.73
C ILE A 138 -2.81 -8.76 -4.22
N LYS A 139 -3.03 -7.72 -5.00
CA LYS A 139 -2.85 -7.77 -6.45
C LYS A 139 -1.41 -7.52 -6.85
N ARG A 140 -0.76 -6.58 -6.19
CA ARG A 140 0.63 -6.20 -6.45
C ARG A 140 1.31 -5.72 -5.18
N GLU A 141 2.60 -5.95 -5.12
CA GLU A 141 3.49 -5.34 -4.14
C GLU A 141 4.79 -4.92 -4.83
N TRP A 142 5.36 -3.84 -4.35
CA TRP A 142 6.63 -3.31 -4.84
C TRP A 142 7.51 -2.90 -3.67
N LEU A 143 8.75 -3.30 -3.74
CA LEU A 143 9.82 -2.86 -2.84
C LEU A 143 10.92 -2.23 -3.69
N TRP A 144 11.34 -1.02 -3.36
CA TRP A 144 12.38 -0.31 -4.10
C TRP A 144 13.32 0.44 -3.17
N ALA A 145 14.53 0.76 -3.69
CA ALA A 145 15.55 1.51 -2.97
C ALA A 145 15.27 3.01 -3.01
N GLY A 146 15.46 3.67 -1.87
CA GLY A 146 15.35 5.12 -1.73
C GLY A 146 13.90 5.63 -1.69
N GLY A 147 13.73 6.93 -1.85
CA GLY A 147 12.51 7.69 -1.70
C GLY A 147 11.49 7.48 -2.83
N PRO A 148 11.19 8.49 -3.66
CA PRO A 148 10.18 8.39 -4.72
C PRO A 148 10.45 7.23 -5.69
N PHE A 149 9.39 6.54 -6.09
CA PHE A 149 9.50 5.38 -6.98
C PHE A 149 10.15 5.74 -8.32
N HIS A 150 11.13 4.92 -8.69
CA HIS A 150 11.74 4.92 -10.02
C HIS A 150 11.89 3.46 -10.50
N PRO A 151 11.58 3.13 -11.76
CA PRO A 151 11.64 1.74 -12.25
C PRO A 151 13.01 1.05 -12.06
N ARG A 152 14.11 1.82 -12.14
CA ARG A 152 15.48 1.30 -11.92
C ARG A 152 15.82 1.03 -10.46
N SER A 153 15.08 1.58 -9.52
CA SER A 153 15.29 1.36 -8.09
C SER A 153 14.49 0.16 -7.54
N LEU A 154 13.68 -0.48 -8.38
CA LEU A 154 12.86 -1.62 -8.00
C LEU A 154 13.74 -2.82 -7.65
N LEU A 155 13.52 -3.37 -6.47
CA LEU A 155 14.29 -4.51 -5.91
C LEU A 155 13.50 -5.80 -5.98
N VAL A 156 12.24 -5.76 -5.53
CA VAL A 156 11.33 -6.89 -5.53
C VAL A 156 9.95 -6.42 -6.00
N GLN A 157 9.32 -7.20 -6.84
CA GLN A 157 7.93 -6.98 -7.22
C GLN A 157 7.13 -8.27 -7.11
N ARG A 158 5.84 -8.10 -6.82
CA ARG A 158 4.85 -9.16 -6.87
C ARG A 158 3.72 -8.76 -7.80
N ASN A 159 3.27 -9.70 -8.62
CA ASN A 159 2.08 -9.57 -9.43
C ASN A 159 1.24 -10.86 -9.30
N GLY A 160 0.17 -10.79 -8.52
CA GLY A 160 -0.60 -11.97 -8.13
C GLY A 160 0.25 -12.98 -7.35
N ALA A 161 0.41 -14.18 -7.85
CA ALA A 161 1.22 -15.25 -7.25
C ALA A 161 2.72 -15.19 -7.65
N VAL A 162 3.08 -14.38 -8.64
CA VAL A 162 4.45 -14.32 -9.15
C VAL A 162 5.24 -13.26 -8.39
N VAL A 163 6.37 -13.68 -7.81
CA VAL A 163 7.31 -12.79 -7.14
C VAL A 163 8.62 -12.79 -7.91
N GLU A 164 9.15 -11.62 -8.18
CA GLU A 164 10.38 -11.44 -8.92
C GLU A 164 11.34 -10.51 -8.17
N ARG A 165 12.61 -10.89 -8.14
CA ARG A 165 13.70 -9.97 -7.81
C ARG A 165 14.09 -9.20 -9.07
N CYS A 166 14.19 -7.90 -8.97
CA CYS A 166 14.58 -7.02 -10.07
C CYS A 166 16.09 -6.79 -10.03
N GLY A 167 16.77 -7.29 -11.02
CA GLY A 167 18.23 -7.15 -11.13
C GLY A 167 18.64 -5.93 -11.95
N GLU A 168 19.92 -5.58 -11.85
CA GLU A 168 20.52 -4.55 -12.68
C GLU A 168 20.35 -4.86 -14.17
N GLY A 169 20.03 -3.83 -14.95
CA GLY A 169 19.79 -3.98 -16.39
C GLY A 169 18.41 -4.52 -16.79
N GLY A 170 17.45 -4.57 -15.85
CA GLY A 170 16.05 -4.93 -16.13
C GLY A 170 15.82 -6.43 -16.30
N ARG A 171 16.74 -7.27 -15.85
CA ARG A 171 16.55 -8.72 -15.81
C ARG A 171 15.85 -9.09 -14.52
N ASN A 172 14.57 -9.45 -14.60
CA ASN A 172 13.83 -9.97 -13.46
C ASN A 172 14.12 -11.47 -13.30
N GLN A 173 14.32 -11.88 -12.05
CA GLN A 173 14.54 -13.27 -11.68
C GLN A 173 13.36 -13.73 -10.83
N PRO A 174 12.58 -14.73 -11.30
CA PRO A 174 11.51 -15.29 -10.47
C PRO A 174 12.08 -15.88 -9.18
N LEU A 175 11.43 -15.61 -8.08
CA LEU A 175 11.69 -16.28 -6.80
C LEU A 175 10.76 -17.49 -6.69
N ALA A 176 11.30 -18.62 -6.23
CA ALA A 176 10.54 -19.85 -6.01
C ALA A 176 9.74 -19.76 -4.69
N LEU A 177 8.83 -18.77 -4.62
CA LEU A 177 7.99 -18.54 -3.45
C LEU A 177 6.53 -18.85 -3.80
N GLU A 178 5.90 -19.67 -2.97
CA GLU A 178 4.44 -19.82 -2.98
C GLU A 178 3.81 -18.74 -2.11
N VAL A 179 3.13 -17.79 -2.73
CA VAL A 179 2.53 -16.66 -2.02
C VAL A 179 1.03 -16.70 -2.17
N SER A 180 0.33 -16.83 -1.04
CA SER A 180 -1.13 -16.75 -1.00
C SER A 180 -1.62 -15.37 -1.45
N PRO A 181 -2.78 -15.26 -2.14
CA PRO A 181 -3.39 -13.98 -2.48
C PRO A 181 -3.64 -13.06 -1.30
N HIS A 182 -3.76 -13.63 -0.10
CA HIS A 182 -4.09 -12.93 1.14
C HIS A 182 -2.88 -12.61 2.02
N GLU A 183 -1.70 -13.08 1.63
CA GLU A 183 -0.46 -12.96 2.38
C GLU A 183 0.49 -11.95 1.71
N SER A 184 1.05 -11.05 2.50
CA SER A 184 1.99 -10.04 2.01
C SER A 184 3.40 -10.63 1.86
N LEU A 185 4.26 -10.03 1.04
CA LEU A 185 5.68 -10.38 0.94
C LEU A 185 6.39 -10.38 2.30
N PHE A 186 5.94 -9.53 3.23
CA PHE A 186 6.52 -9.48 4.57
C PHE A 186 6.36 -10.77 5.36
N THR A 187 5.31 -11.54 5.12
CA THR A 187 5.03 -12.81 5.79
C THR A 187 5.40 -14.02 4.93
N ALA A 188 5.23 -13.91 3.62
CA ALA A 188 5.55 -14.99 2.68
C ALA A 188 7.04 -15.26 2.56
N VAL A 189 7.89 -14.23 2.64
CA VAL A 189 9.35 -14.38 2.61
C VAL A 189 9.82 -14.83 3.99
N SER A 190 10.15 -16.11 4.13
CA SER A 190 10.63 -16.71 5.37
C SER A 190 12.15 -16.83 5.44
N ASP A 191 12.84 -16.95 4.31
CA ASP A 191 14.30 -17.00 4.26
C ASP A 191 14.88 -15.63 3.89
N PRO A 192 15.78 -15.07 4.74
CA PRO A 192 16.48 -13.82 4.43
C PRO A 192 17.30 -13.85 3.14
N LEU A 193 17.70 -15.03 2.65
CA LEU A 193 18.47 -15.17 1.43
C LEU A 193 17.62 -14.96 0.17
N ASP A 194 16.31 -15.21 0.25
CA ASP A 194 15.40 -15.02 -0.88
C ASP A 194 15.17 -13.53 -1.20
N ALA A 195 14.95 -12.72 -0.17
CA ALA A 195 14.75 -11.28 -0.35
C ALA A 195 15.18 -10.52 0.94
N PRO A 196 16.48 -10.28 1.15
CA PRO A 196 17.00 -9.61 2.35
C PRO A 196 16.43 -8.21 2.55
N GLU A 197 16.04 -7.54 1.48
CA GLU A 197 15.42 -6.20 1.49
C GLU A 197 14.06 -6.21 2.19
N VAL A 198 13.29 -7.29 2.06
CA VAL A 198 11.99 -7.46 2.75
C VAL A 198 12.20 -7.54 4.26
N PHE A 199 13.22 -8.29 4.71
CA PHE A 199 13.57 -8.37 6.13
C PHE A 199 14.08 -7.05 6.69
N GLN A 200 14.85 -6.31 5.92
CA GLN A 200 15.34 -5.00 6.33
C GLN A 200 14.17 -4.03 6.54
N LEU A 201 13.22 -3.99 5.62
CA LEU A 201 12.06 -3.09 5.72
C LEU A 201 11.10 -3.49 6.85
N ARG A 202 10.95 -4.79 7.15
CA ARG A 202 10.12 -5.26 8.26
C ARG A 202 10.55 -4.71 9.63
N ARG A 203 11.83 -4.34 9.78
CA ARG A 203 12.41 -3.81 11.03
C ARG A 203 12.34 -2.29 11.13
N THR A 204 11.94 -1.61 10.08
CA THR A 204 11.73 -0.16 10.02
C THR A 204 10.31 0.20 10.45
#